data_707f8c96d7465f74f2c2b22ca02291cd
#
_entry.id   707f8c96d7465f74f2c2b22ca02291cd
#
_cell.length_a   1.000
_cell.length_b   1.000
_cell.length_c   1.000
_cell.angle_alpha   90.00
_cell.angle_beta   90.00
_cell.angle_gamma   90.00
#
_symmetry.space_group_name_H-M   'P 1'
#
loop_
_entity.id
_entity.type
_entity.pdbx_description
1 polymer ?
#
loop_
_entity_poly.entity_id
_entity_poly.type
_entity_poly.pdbx_seq_one_letter_code
_entity_poly.pdbx_strand_id
1 'polypeptide(L)'
;MVSWDVVLGLMVIIFALPFIFLSSKMKSTRERARVSENEARQMRGMLAELQEHVQRDQSLFLEALGVPFLLMRPGGRVVMANRKACDLFGFDSLTNTNLLRILPESDMRSLLHEAAGSSEKVRALVHVPRPEGERIYRTTATRLATRERHIGIVFLDVTEEHRTQVIRRDFVANASHELRTPLTLILGYLETLLDDPESAADTGLLQRSLGVMKRHADRMTRLVADMLMLSRVEAPDSSYLKEEDFELQHLATEVRQRLENMAAAQGADIELQIEPRPYPMHGDSFYWSQVLYNLMENALKNNPAPGLQVKLTASLTPDGTRQLCVKDNGCGIPQDAIPFIFNRFYRADSTGKVKGTGLGLAIVKHAVEAHGGSIRCESIPGTRTCFIITLPRNPESAPQTRADHACAATGPHL
;
A
#
# COMPACT_ATOMS: atom_id res chain seq x y z
N MET A 1 -69.18 -89.17 38.71
CA MET A 1 -68.97 -88.72 37.34
C MET A 1 -68.81 -87.19 37.34
N VAL A 2 -67.62 -86.70 37.17
CA VAL A 2 -67.44 -85.30 36.98
C VAL A 2 -67.82 -84.91 35.56
N SER A 3 -68.74 -83.94 35.37
CA SER A 3 -69.24 -83.60 34.04
C SER A 3 -68.14 -83.01 33.20
N TRP A 4 -68.10 -83.37 31.90
CA TRP A 4 -67.13 -82.87 30.95
C TRP A 4 -67.08 -81.31 30.85
N ASP A 5 -68.18 -80.65 31.17
CA ASP A 5 -68.30 -79.22 31.26
C ASP A 5 -67.41 -78.55 32.33
N VAL A 6 -67.24 -79.24 33.47
CA VAL A 6 -66.37 -78.75 34.57
C VAL A 6 -64.90 -78.90 34.17
N VAL A 7 -64.55 -79.98 33.46
CA VAL A 7 -63.16 -80.19 32.99
C VAL A 7 -62.81 -79.21 31.89
N LEU A 8 -63.73 -78.90 30.98
CA LEU A 8 -63.53 -77.92 29.93
C LEU A 8 -63.43 -76.52 30.52
N GLY A 9 -64.28 -76.17 31.50
CA GLY A 9 -64.22 -74.87 32.16
C GLY A 9 -62.89 -74.68 32.94
N LEU A 10 -62.39 -75.72 33.58
CA LEU A 10 -61.08 -75.67 34.25
C LEU A 10 -59.91 -75.57 33.31
N MET A 11 -59.99 -76.26 32.13
CA MET A 11 -58.99 -76.12 31.08
C MET A 11 -58.95 -74.68 30.48
N VAL A 12 -60.08 -74.07 30.29
CA VAL A 12 -60.16 -72.68 29.78
C VAL A 12 -59.55 -71.73 30.83
N ILE A 13 -59.84 -71.93 32.12
CA ILE A 13 -59.29 -71.07 33.15
C ILE A 13 -57.77 -71.27 33.29
N ILE A 14 -57.28 -72.50 33.24
CA ILE A 14 -55.85 -72.81 33.42
C ILE A 14 -54.99 -72.37 32.23
N PHE A 15 -55.50 -72.45 30.99
CA PHE A 15 -54.71 -72.19 29.81
C PHE A 15 -55.09 -70.86 29.09
N ALA A 16 -56.35 -70.47 29.01
CA ALA A 16 -56.75 -69.24 28.29
C ALA A 16 -56.52 -67.99 29.13
N LEU A 17 -56.76 -67.96 30.45
CA LEU A 17 -56.54 -66.76 31.25
C LEU A 17 -55.05 -66.36 31.35
N PRO A 18 -54.09 -67.27 31.59
CA PRO A 18 -52.68 -66.92 31.54
C PRO A 18 -52.23 -66.45 30.18
N PHE A 19 -52.74 -67.06 29.09
CA PHE A 19 -52.42 -66.66 27.72
C PHE A 19 -52.98 -65.27 27.39
N ILE A 20 -54.21 -64.97 27.82
CA ILE A 20 -54.78 -63.59 27.65
C ILE A 20 -54.00 -62.56 28.47
N PHE A 21 -53.63 -62.90 29.69
CA PHE A 21 -52.83 -62.04 30.57
C PHE A 21 -51.43 -61.82 30.02
N LEU A 22 -50.77 -62.87 29.51
CA LEU A 22 -49.44 -62.76 28.86
C LEU A 22 -49.49 -61.97 27.59
N SER A 23 -50.53 -62.15 26.76
CA SER A 23 -50.73 -61.39 25.50
C SER A 23 -51.02 -59.89 25.74
N SER A 24 -51.83 -59.61 26.83
CA SER A 24 -52.09 -58.18 27.18
C SER A 24 -50.86 -57.53 27.78
N LYS A 25 -50.05 -58.22 28.55
CA LYS A 25 -48.79 -57.76 29.10
C LYS A 25 -47.74 -57.53 27.97
N MET A 26 -47.68 -58.43 26.99
CA MET A 26 -46.83 -58.27 25.80
C MET A 26 -47.27 -57.08 24.95
N LYS A 27 -48.59 -56.85 24.78
CA LYS A 27 -49.12 -55.68 24.07
C LYS A 27 -48.72 -54.39 24.79
N SER A 28 -48.91 -54.28 26.09
CA SER A 28 -48.56 -53.11 26.86
C SER A 28 -47.02 -52.81 26.86
N THR A 29 -46.20 -53.89 26.89
CA THR A 29 -44.76 -53.76 26.77
C THR A 29 -44.31 -53.31 25.40
N ARG A 30 -44.92 -53.83 24.35
CA ARG A 30 -44.70 -53.37 22.95
C ARG A 30 -45.14 -51.91 22.71
N GLU A 31 -46.26 -51.52 23.32
CA GLU A 31 -46.76 -50.16 23.26
C GLU A 31 -45.83 -49.16 23.95
N ARG A 32 -45.37 -49.52 25.18
CA ARG A 32 -44.34 -48.72 25.89
C ARG A 32 -43.01 -48.63 25.14
N ALA A 33 -42.58 -49.73 24.52
CA ALA A 33 -41.38 -49.74 23.67
C ALA A 33 -41.53 -48.82 22.43
N ARG A 34 -42.73 -48.85 21.78
CA ARG A 34 -43.03 -47.94 20.64
C ARG A 34 -43.08 -46.46 21.05
N VAL A 35 -43.67 -46.14 22.20
CA VAL A 35 -43.72 -44.77 22.72
C VAL A 35 -42.30 -44.29 23.02
N SER A 36 -41.49 -45.08 23.74
CA SER A 36 -40.09 -44.77 24.03
C SER A 36 -39.22 -44.62 22.76
N GLU A 37 -39.46 -45.46 21.73
CA GLU A 37 -38.77 -45.34 20.43
C GLU A 37 -39.16 -44.08 19.69
N ASN A 38 -40.45 -43.70 19.71
CA ASN A 38 -40.92 -42.46 19.10
C ASN A 38 -40.37 -41.21 19.83
N GLU A 39 -40.38 -41.25 21.16
CA GLU A 39 -39.75 -40.15 21.97
C GLU A 39 -38.25 -40.02 21.66
N ALA A 40 -37.55 -41.16 21.58
CA ALA A 40 -36.12 -41.15 21.20
C ALA A 40 -35.88 -40.63 19.77
N ARG A 41 -36.80 -40.93 18.81
CA ARG A 41 -36.71 -40.35 17.46
C ARG A 41 -36.99 -38.87 17.45
N GLN A 42 -38.02 -38.41 18.17
CA GLN A 42 -38.29 -36.95 18.29
C GLN A 42 -37.13 -36.21 18.94
N MET A 43 -36.55 -36.77 20.02
CA MET A 43 -35.40 -36.16 20.68
C MET A 43 -34.18 -36.09 19.77
N ARG A 44 -33.90 -37.13 18.96
CA ARG A 44 -32.84 -37.10 17.94
C ARG A 44 -33.10 -36.08 16.85
N GLY A 45 -34.34 -35.94 16.39
CA GLY A 45 -34.73 -34.91 15.41
C GLY A 45 -34.49 -33.50 15.96
N MET A 46 -34.95 -33.26 17.21
CA MET A 46 -34.76 -31.97 17.87
C MET A 46 -33.29 -31.62 18.13
N LEU A 47 -32.47 -32.62 18.49
CA LEU A 47 -31.02 -32.46 18.64
C LEU A 47 -30.35 -32.16 17.30
N ALA A 48 -30.77 -32.81 16.21
CA ALA A 48 -30.25 -32.56 14.87
C ALA A 48 -30.60 -31.14 14.38
N GLU A 49 -31.85 -30.71 14.58
CA GLU A 49 -32.27 -29.33 14.24
C GLU A 49 -31.53 -28.30 15.07
N LEU A 50 -31.34 -28.52 16.36
CA LEU A 50 -30.59 -27.63 17.25
C LEU A 50 -29.12 -27.54 16.82
N GLN A 51 -28.51 -28.68 16.47
CA GLN A 51 -27.14 -28.70 15.92
C GLN A 51 -27.01 -27.94 14.61
N GLU A 52 -27.97 -28.11 13.73
CA GLU A 52 -27.98 -27.39 12.44
C GLU A 52 -28.14 -25.88 12.64
N HIS A 53 -29.01 -25.45 13.56
CA HIS A 53 -29.18 -24.04 13.92
C HIS A 53 -27.89 -23.45 14.49
N VAL A 54 -27.28 -24.12 15.45
CA VAL A 54 -26.03 -23.67 16.07
C VAL A 54 -24.89 -23.58 15.02
N GLN A 55 -24.80 -24.56 14.14
CA GLN A 55 -23.80 -24.52 13.04
C GLN A 55 -24.06 -23.37 12.07
N ARG A 56 -25.33 -23.14 11.73
CA ARG A 56 -25.71 -22.02 10.83
C ARG A 56 -25.38 -20.67 11.46
N ASP A 57 -25.72 -20.48 12.74
CA ASP A 57 -25.43 -19.22 13.45
C ASP A 57 -23.93 -18.99 13.60
N GLN A 58 -23.16 -20.03 13.91
CA GLN A 58 -21.69 -19.93 13.95
C GLN A 58 -21.09 -19.56 12.58
N SER A 59 -21.61 -20.14 11.50
CA SER A 59 -21.19 -19.82 10.14
C SER A 59 -21.48 -18.35 9.81
N LEU A 60 -22.71 -17.89 10.07
CA LEU A 60 -23.09 -16.49 9.84
C LEU A 60 -22.24 -15.51 10.64
N PHE A 61 -21.93 -15.85 11.89
CA PHE A 61 -21.07 -15.01 12.73
C PHE A 61 -19.64 -14.90 12.18
N LEU A 62 -19.08 -16.01 11.69
CA LEU A 62 -17.74 -16.02 11.08
C LEU A 62 -17.70 -15.27 9.76
N GLU A 63 -18.78 -15.34 8.96
CA GLU A 63 -18.88 -14.55 7.72
C GLU A 63 -19.00 -13.05 8.01
N ALA A 64 -19.65 -12.66 9.10
CA ALA A 64 -19.81 -11.26 9.50
C ALA A 64 -18.50 -10.60 9.99
N LEU A 65 -17.45 -11.37 10.29
CA LEU A 65 -16.18 -10.82 10.81
C LEU A 65 -15.45 -9.90 9.81
N GLY A 66 -15.79 -9.90 8.54
CA GLY A 66 -15.19 -9.01 7.54
C GLY A 66 -13.67 -9.19 7.30
N VAL A 67 -13.01 -10.06 8.07
CA VAL A 67 -11.59 -10.42 7.98
C VAL A 67 -11.42 -11.91 7.75
N PRO A 68 -10.35 -12.37 7.05
CA PRO A 68 -10.07 -13.78 6.87
C PRO A 68 -9.87 -14.49 8.22
N PHE A 69 -10.64 -15.55 8.44
CA PHE A 69 -10.59 -16.38 9.66
C PHE A 69 -10.46 -17.84 9.30
N LEU A 70 -9.57 -18.54 10.02
CA LEU A 70 -9.38 -19.99 9.94
C LEU A 70 -9.43 -20.62 11.32
N LEU A 71 -10.07 -21.79 11.40
CA LEU A 71 -9.96 -22.70 12.53
C LEU A 71 -9.17 -23.93 12.09
N MET A 72 -8.08 -24.24 12.78
CA MET A 72 -7.16 -25.29 12.37
C MET A 72 -6.84 -26.25 13.50
N ARG A 73 -6.44 -27.47 13.16
CA ARG A 73 -5.75 -28.39 14.06
C ARG A 73 -4.27 -28.02 14.17
N PRO A 74 -3.59 -28.36 15.28
CA PRO A 74 -2.16 -28.07 15.46
C PRO A 74 -1.26 -28.56 14.31
N GLY A 75 -1.68 -29.61 13.59
CA GLY A 75 -0.99 -30.15 12.40
C GLY A 75 -1.22 -29.38 11.10
N GLY A 76 -1.84 -28.20 11.12
CA GLY A 76 -2.05 -27.35 9.94
C GLY A 76 -3.26 -27.70 9.08
N ARG A 77 -4.10 -28.68 9.49
CA ARG A 77 -5.35 -29.02 8.79
C ARG A 77 -6.45 -28.05 9.14
N VAL A 78 -7.06 -27.43 8.15
CA VAL A 78 -8.18 -26.50 8.30
C VAL A 78 -9.45 -27.27 8.67
N VAL A 79 -10.10 -26.85 9.75
CA VAL A 79 -11.39 -27.38 10.22
C VAL A 79 -12.54 -26.52 9.71
N MET A 80 -12.35 -25.21 9.73
CA MET A 80 -13.33 -24.22 9.29
C MET A 80 -12.63 -22.99 8.72
N ALA A 81 -13.21 -22.39 7.71
CA ALA A 81 -12.77 -21.15 7.09
C ALA A 81 -13.98 -20.30 6.74
N ASN A 82 -13.91 -18.99 6.91
CA ASN A 82 -14.92 -18.09 6.34
C ASN A 82 -14.62 -17.76 4.87
N ARG A 83 -15.58 -17.15 4.18
CA ARG A 83 -15.47 -16.79 2.76
C ARG A 83 -14.25 -15.92 2.47
N LYS A 84 -13.98 -14.95 3.34
CA LYS A 84 -12.80 -14.08 3.23
C LYS A 84 -11.47 -14.84 3.26
N ALA A 85 -11.37 -15.91 4.04
CA ALA A 85 -10.20 -16.77 4.04
C ALA A 85 -10.11 -17.63 2.77
N CYS A 86 -11.22 -18.12 2.26
CA CYS A 86 -11.26 -18.83 0.98
C CYS A 86 -10.82 -17.91 -0.18
N ASP A 87 -11.33 -16.69 -0.22
CA ASP A 87 -10.94 -15.68 -1.21
C ASP A 87 -9.45 -15.29 -1.06
N LEU A 88 -8.95 -15.21 0.18
CA LEU A 88 -7.54 -14.93 0.47
C LEU A 88 -6.61 -15.97 -0.15
N PHE A 89 -6.94 -17.22 -0.14
CA PHE A 89 -6.07 -18.28 -0.67
C PHE A 89 -6.46 -18.76 -2.07
N GLY A 90 -7.55 -18.22 -2.65
CA GLY A 90 -8.00 -18.55 -4.01
C GLY A 90 -8.66 -19.93 -4.12
N PHE A 91 -9.34 -20.39 -3.08
CA PHE A 91 -10.06 -21.67 -3.04
C PHE A 91 -11.55 -21.45 -2.80
N ASP A 92 -12.37 -22.31 -3.40
CA ASP A 92 -13.81 -22.32 -3.11
C ASP A 92 -14.09 -22.81 -1.68
N SER A 93 -13.28 -23.73 -1.18
CA SER A 93 -13.33 -24.24 0.19
C SER A 93 -11.95 -24.65 0.67
N LEU A 94 -11.59 -24.26 1.88
CA LEU A 94 -10.35 -24.65 2.56
C LEU A 94 -10.52 -25.80 3.54
N THR A 95 -11.75 -26.25 3.80
CA THR A 95 -12.04 -27.31 4.78
C THR A 95 -11.28 -28.59 4.43
N ASN A 96 -10.65 -29.21 5.41
CA ASN A 96 -9.76 -30.38 5.30
C ASN A 96 -8.46 -30.17 4.52
N THR A 97 -8.18 -28.98 3.98
CA THR A 97 -6.92 -28.65 3.34
C THR A 97 -5.81 -28.47 4.38
N ASN A 98 -4.58 -28.86 4.05
CA ASN A 98 -3.43 -28.55 4.87
C ASN A 98 -2.79 -27.24 4.41
N LEU A 99 -2.94 -26.18 5.21
CA LEU A 99 -2.50 -24.83 4.87
C LEU A 99 -0.97 -24.72 4.75
N LEU A 100 -0.22 -25.58 5.44
CA LEU A 100 1.25 -25.64 5.35
C LEU A 100 1.79 -26.01 3.95
N ARG A 101 0.90 -26.51 3.05
CA ARG A 101 1.25 -26.77 1.65
C ARG A 101 1.05 -25.58 0.72
N ILE A 102 0.33 -24.57 1.18
CA ILE A 102 -0.06 -23.40 0.38
C ILE A 102 0.80 -22.19 0.72
N LEU A 103 1.19 -22.07 1.97
CA LEU A 103 2.01 -20.95 2.48
C LEU A 103 3.47 -21.37 2.66
N PRO A 104 4.41 -20.40 2.62
CA PRO A 104 5.80 -20.65 2.97
C PRO A 104 5.89 -21.36 4.32
N GLU A 105 6.57 -22.49 4.35
CA GLU A 105 6.57 -23.40 5.51
C GLU A 105 7.10 -22.77 6.79
N SER A 106 8.04 -21.82 6.68
CA SER A 106 8.72 -21.22 7.84
C SER A 106 7.78 -20.45 8.77
N ASP A 107 7.03 -19.47 8.22
CA ASP A 107 6.30 -18.50 9.03
C ASP A 107 5.04 -19.11 9.65
N MET A 108 4.29 -19.85 8.84
CA MET A 108 3.05 -20.49 9.32
C MET A 108 3.33 -21.67 10.26
N ARG A 109 4.38 -22.45 10.00
CA ARG A 109 4.76 -23.57 10.87
C ARG A 109 5.21 -23.07 12.24
N SER A 110 6.04 -22.04 12.29
CA SER A 110 6.49 -21.40 13.54
C SER A 110 5.30 -20.85 14.33
N LEU A 111 4.40 -20.11 13.66
CA LEU A 111 3.19 -19.56 14.25
C LEU A 111 2.29 -20.66 14.88
N LEU A 112 2.05 -21.75 14.15
CA LEU A 112 1.23 -22.86 14.62
C LEU A 112 1.89 -23.60 15.78
N HIS A 113 3.20 -23.82 15.72
CA HIS A 113 3.95 -24.51 16.77
C HIS A 113 3.91 -23.71 18.07
N GLU A 114 4.17 -22.42 18.00
CA GLU A 114 4.15 -21.51 19.14
C GLU A 114 2.72 -21.39 19.73
N ALA A 115 1.70 -21.20 18.88
CA ALA A 115 0.31 -21.12 19.30
C ALA A 115 -0.21 -22.43 19.92
N ALA A 116 0.29 -23.59 19.49
CA ALA A 116 -0.06 -24.87 20.09
C ALA A 116 0.54 -25.04 21.51
N GLY A 117 1.73 -24.49 21.74
CA GLY A 117 2.44 -24.54 23.03
C GLY A 117 2.03 -23.46 24.02
N SER A 118 1.46 -22.34 23.57
CA SER A 118 1.12 -21.18 24.39
C SER A 118 -0.39 -21.08 24.64
N SER A 119 -0.75 -20.46 25.76
CA SER A 119 -2.13 -20.02 26.03
C SER A 119 -2.33 -18.55 25.61
N GLU A 120 -1.28 -17.84 25.26
CA GLU A 120 -1.31 -16.46 24.83
C GLU A 120 -1.50 -16.35 23.30
N LYS A 121 -1.88 -15.16 22.86
CA LYS A 121 -2.01 -14.83 21.44
C LYS A 121 -0.64 -14.70 20.79
N VAL A 122 -0.36 -15.51 19.80
CA VAL A 122 0.88 -15.44 19.01
C VAL A 122 0.62 -14.58 17.78
N ARG A 123 1.58 -13.71 17.44
CA ARG A 123 1.49 -12.83 16.27
C ARG A 123 2.69 -13.03 15.38
N ALA A 124 2.44 -13.08 14.06
CA ALA A 124 3.50 -13.12 13.05
C ALA A 124 3.09 -12.32 11.81
N LEU A 125 4.07 -11.91 11.02
CA LEU A 125 3.82 -11.43 9.66
C LEU A 125 3.90 -12.63 8.74
N VAL A 126 2.89 -12.79 7.89
CA VAL A 126 2.82 -13.87 6.91
C VAL A 126 2.74 -13.27 5.52
N HIS A 127 3.64 -13.72 4.67
CA HIS A 127 3.72 -13.29 3.27
C HIS A 127 2.88 -14.23 2.41
N VAL A 128 1.91 -13.67 1.70
CA VAL A 128 1.00 -14.42 0.83
C VAL A 128 1.24 -13.99 -0.61
N PRO A 129 1.80 -14.86 -1.47
CA PRO A 129 1.97 -14.56 -2.88
C PRO A 129 0.62 -14.45 -3.58
N ARG A 130 0.46 -13.43 -4.43
CA ARG A 130 -0.72 -13.16 -5.24
C ARG A 130 -0.32 -12.90 -6.69
N PRO A 131 -1.19 -13.09 -7.67
CA PRO A 131 -0.92 -12.73 -9.07
C PRO A 131 -0.58 -11.25 -9.25
N GLU A 132 -1.15 -10.39 -8.40
CA GLU A 132 -1.00 -8.93 -8.40
C GLU A 132 0.23 -8.45 -7.60
N GLY A 133 1.00 -9.36 -6.99
CA GLY A 133 2.12 -9.08 -6.11
C GLY A 133 1.95 -9.67 -4.70
N GLU A 134 3.01 -9.65 -3.93
CA GLU A 134 3.00 -10.17 -2.57
C GLU A 134 2.20 -9.28 -1.63
N ARG A 135 1.35 -9.90 -0.80
CA ARG A 135 0.62 -9.24 0.30
C ARG A 135 1.11 -9.70 1.65
N ILE A 136 1.13 -8.78 2.59
CA ILE A 136 1.64 -9.01 3.94
C ILE A 136 0.48 -8.96 4.92
N TYR A 137 0.30 -10.05 5.67
CA TYR A 137 -0.75 -10.18 6.66
C TYR A 137 -0.18 -10.23 8.07
N ARG A 138 -0.67 -9.35 8.95
CA ARG A 138 -0.48 -9.52 10.40
C ARG A 138 -1.42 -10.61 10.86
N THR A 139 -0.84 -11.77 11.17
CA THR A 139 -1.59 -12.96 11.55
C THR A 139 -1.57 -13.11 13.06
N THR A 140 -2.74 -13.33 13.64
CA THR A 140 -2.89 -13.62 15.09
C THR A 140 -3.45 -15.02 15.24
N ALA A 141 -2.70 -15.88 15.89
CA ALA A 141 -3.11 -17.25 16.24
C ALA A 141 -3.39 -17.37 17.73
N THR A 142 -4.50 -18.02 18.07
CA THR A 142 -4.92 -18.22 19.45
C THR A 142 -5.39 -19.66 19.62
N ARG A 143 -4.87 -20.35 20.64
CA ARG A 143 -5.35 -21.68 21.01
C ARG A 143 -6.70 -21.57 21.70
N LEU A 144 -7.69 -22.33 21.20
CA LEU A 144 -9.01 -22.39 21.79
C LEU A 144 -9.10 -23.53 22.80
N ALA A 145 -9.89 -23.32 23.86
CA ALA A 145 -10.12 -24.34 24.92
C ALA A 145 -11.09 -25.42 24.44
N THR A 146 -10.80 -26.06 23.31
CA THR A 146 -11.55 -27.20 22.77
C THR A 146 -10.85 -28.50 23.09
N ARG A 147 -11.59 -29.63 23.07
CA ARG A 147 -11.00 -30.96 23.28
C ARG A 147 -9.86 -31.28 22.31
N GLU A 148 -9.97 -30.84 21.08
CA GLU A 148 -8.97 -31.05 20.00
C GLU A 148 -7.88 -29.96 19.93
N ARG A 149 -7.86 -29.01 20.89
CA ARG A 149 -6.88 -27.91 20.96
C ARG A 149 -6.78 -27.11 19.66
N HIS A 150 -7.93 -26.79 19.06
CA HIS A 150 -7.98 -26.01 17.83
C HIS A 150 -7.27 -24.66 17.98
N ILE A 151 -6.73 -24.17 16.88
CA ILE A 151 -6.09 -22.86 16.79
C ILE A 151 -6.97 -21.98 15.86
N GLY A 152 -7.50 -20.89 16.40
CA GLY A 152 -8.16 -19.86 15.63
C GLY A 152 -7.13 -18.88 15.09
N ILE A 153 -7.20 -18.55 13.82
CA ILE A 153 -6.25 -17.66 13.13
C ILE A 153 -7.02 -16.57 12.40
N VAL A 154 -6.60 -15.32 12.61
CA VAL A 154 -7.11 -14.12 11.93
C VAL A 154 -5.99 -13.52 11.13
N PHE A 155 -6.30 -13.09 9.89
CA PHE A 155 -5.37 -12.39 9.01
C PHE A 155 -5.85 -10.95 8.82
N LEU A 156 -5.00 -9.99 9.15
CA LEU A 156 -5.23 -8.57 8.90
C LEU A 156 -4.26 -8.12 7.80
N ASP A 157 -4.77 -7.65 6.68
CA ASP A 157 -3.95 -7.08 5.62
C ASP A 157 -3.26 -5.81 6.14
N VAL A 158 -1.95 -5.82 6.16
CA VAL A 158 -1.10 -4.70 6.59
C VAL A 158 -0.10 -4.33 5.50
N THR A 159 -0.38 -4.70 4.25
CA THR A 159 0.53 -4.52 3.13
C THR A 159 0.95 -3.07 2.97
N GLU A 160 -0.02 -2.15 2.94
CA GLU A 160 0.25 -0.72 2.77
C GLU A 160 0.91 -0.10 4.01
N GLU A 161 0.46 -0.49 5.22
CA GLU A 161 1.10 -0.04 6.46
C GLU A 161 2.57 -0.50 6.53
N HIS A 162 2.81 -1.76 6.19
CA HIS A 162 4.15 -2.34 6.20
C HIS A 162 5.06 -1.69 5.14
N ARG A 163 4.56 -1.51 3.91
CA ARG A 163 5.27 -0.80 2.84
C ARG A 163 5.66 0.60 3.27
N THR A 164 4.72 1.34 3.84
CA THR A 164 4.97 2.70 4.33
C THR A 164 6.02 2.72 5.45
N GLN A 165 5.97 1.75 6.38
CA GLN A 165 6.98 1.64 7.44
C GLN A 165 8.38 1.31 6.90
N VAL A 166 8.48 0.38 5.94
CA VAL A 166 9.76 0.04 5.28
C VAL A 166 10.32 1.26 4.57
N ILE A 167 9.51 1.94 3.76
CA ILE A 167 9.91 3.16 3.04
C ILE A 167 10.41 4.24 4.02
N ARG A 168 9.71 4.43 5.15
CA ARG A 168 10.10 5.41 6.17
C ARG A 168 11.41 5.02 6.86
N ARG A 169 11.60 3.73 7.18
CA ARG A 169 12.83 3.22 7.79
C ARG A 169 14.02 3.39 6.85
N ASP A 170 13.86 3.03 5.59
CA ASP A 170 14.89 3.16 4.56
C ASP A 170 15.22 4.64 4.31
N PHE A 171 14.22 5.53 4.34
CA PHE A 171 14.42 6.97 4.25
C PHE A 171 15.34 7.47 5.37
N VAL A 172 15.08 7.13 6.64
CA VAL A 172 15.88 7.55 7.78
C VAL A 172 17.30 6.98 7.71
N ALA A 173 17.43 5.71 7.32
CA ALA A 173 18.75 5.06 7.18
C ALA A 173 19.60 5.74 6.10
N ASN A 174 19.03 5.93 4.90
CA ASN A 174 19.71 6.58 3.79
C ASN A 174 20.05 8.06 4.09
N ALA A 175 19.12 8.78 4.72
CA ALA A 175 19.36 10.14 5.21
C ALA A 175 20.58 10.23 6.12
N SER A 176 20.67 9.31 7.08
CA SER A 176 21.78 9.26 8.02
C SER A 176 23.11 8.98 7.32
N HIS A 177 23.11 8.12 6.32
CA HIS A 177 24.31 7.82 5.52
C HIS A 177 24.73 9.02 4.66
N GLU A 178 23.79 9.66 3.96
CA GLU A 178 24.05 10.82 3.10
C GLU A 178 24.50 12.08 3.88
N LEU A 179 24.11 12.18 5.16
CA LEU A 179 24.59 13.25 6.06
C LEU A 179 25.95 12.92 6.68
N ARG A 180 26.22 11.66 7.03
CA ARG A 180 27.47 11.26 7.69
C ARG A 180 28.69 11.49 6.81
N THR A 181 28.62 11.12 5.54
CA THR A 181 29.75 11.24 4.61
C THR A 181 30.28 12.66 4.48
N PRO A 182 29.50 13.71 4.16
CA PRO A 182 29.98 15.08 4.10
C PRO A 182 30.45 15.60 5.44
N LEU A 183 29.81 15.19 6.55
CA LEU A 183 30.22 15.59 7.90
C LEU A 183 31.62 15.05 8.26
N THR A 184 31.88 13.76 7.96
CA THR A 184 33.21 13.16 8.18
C THR A 184 34.30 13.87 7.39
N LEU A 185 34.00 14.27 6.13
CA LEU A 185 34.95 15.03 5.32
C LEU A 185 35.21 16.43 5.91
N ILE A 186 34.20 17.15 6.37
CA ILE A 186 34.37 18.46 7.04
C ILE A 186 35.22 18.29 8.27
N LEU A 187 34.94 17.30 9.12
CA LEU A 187 35.72 17.04 10.35
C LEU A 187 37.17 16.69 10.01
N GLY A 188 37.43 15.81 9.05
CA GLY A 188 38.79 15.45 8.66
C GLY A 188 39.62 16.64 8.15
N TYR A 189 39.04 17.55 7.37
CA TYR A 189 39.70 18.79 6.95
C TYR A 189 39.95 19.75 8.15
N LEU A 190 39.01 19.84 9.10
CA LEU A 190 39.17 20.62 10.31
C LEU A 190 40.31 20.06 11.19
N GLU A 191 40.34 18.73 11.43
CA GLU A 191 41.40 18.05 12.19
C GLU A 191 42.76 18.28 11.53
N THR A 192 42.87 18.12 10.20
CA THR A 192 44.12 18.38 9.48
C THR A 192 44.62 19.82 9.66
N LEU A 193 43.72 20.82 9.64
CA LEU A 193 44.10 22.23 9.84
C LEU A 193 44.42 22.57 11.31
N LEU A 194 43.88 21.84 12.29
CA LEU A 194 44.10 22.03 13.72
C LEU A 194 45.40 21.33 14.18
N ASP A 195 45.68 20.14 13.65
CA ASP A 195 46.81 19.31 14.09
C ASP A 195 48.13 19.70 13.41
N ASP A 196 48.06 20.38 12.25
CA ASP A 196 49.24 20.86 11.53
C ASP A 196 49.19 22.37 11.30
N PRO A 197 49.82 23.17 12.20
CA PRO A 197 49.86 24.61 12.07
C PRO A 197 50.60 25.13 10.81
N GLU A 198 51.51 24.35 10.21
CA GLU A 198 52.19 24.70 8.97
C GLU A 198 51.19 24.62 7.77
N SER A 199 50.33 23.60 7.77
CA SER A 199 49.23 23.48 6.81
C SER A 199 48.21 24.61 6.93
N ALA A 200 47.98 25.12 8.14
CA ALA A 200 47.09 26.26 8.37
C ALA A 200 47.74 27.60 7.95
N ALA A 201 49.07 27.70 7.95
CA ALA A 201 49.84 28.88 7.49
C ALA A 201 49.92 28.96 5.95
N ASP A 202 49.79 27.83 5.24
CA ASP A 202 49.69 27.82 3.75
C ASP A 202 48.32 28.33 3.30
N THR A 203 48.29 29.59 2.88
CA THR A 203 47.07 30.27 2.39
C THR A 203 46.39 29.52 1.28
N GLY A 204 47.15 28.85 0.39
CA GLY A 204 46.60 28.10 -0.74
C GLY A 204 45.90 26.80 -0.29
N LEU A 205 46.49 26.08 0.65
CA LEU A 205 45.91 24.87 1.23
C LEU A 205 44.69 25.22 2.08
N LEU A 206 44.77 26.28 2.91
CA LEU A 206 43.69 26.77 3.74
C LEU A 206 42.46 27.13 2.87
N GLN A 207 42.63 27.91 1.79
CA GLN A 207 41.53 28.28 0.89
C GLN A 207 40.89 27.05 0.21
N ARG A 208 41.71 26.09 -0.22
CA ARG A 208 41.19 24.83 -0.82
C ARG A 208 40.36 24.02 0.21
N SER A 209 40.88 23.84 1.41
CA SER A 209 40.24 23.12 2.51
C SER A 209 38.92 23.78 2.90
N LEU A 210 38.90 25.09 3.14
CA LEU A 210 37.69 25.86 3.40
C LEU A 210 36.67 25.76 2.24
N GLY A 211 37.15 25.80 1.00
CA GLY A 211 36.32 25.64 -0.19
C GLY A 211 35.68 24.25 -0.26
N VAL A 212 36.41 23.18 0.14
CA VAL A 212 35.86 21.83 0.21
C VAL A 212 34.82 21.74 1.32
N MET A 213 35.15 22.20 2.52
CA MET A 213 34.21 22.18 3.66
C MET A 213 32.92 22.93 3.35
N LYS A 214 33.02 24.14 2.72
CA LYS A 214 31.87 24.91 2.31
C LYS A 214 30.98 24.13 1.34
N ARG A 215 31.55 23.50 0.32
CA ARG A 215 30.76 22.67 -0.63
C ARG A 215 30.01 21.55 0.05
N HIS A 216 30.62 20.87 1.03
CA HIS A 216 30.00 19.80 1.80
C HIS A 216 28.92 20.33 2.73
N ALA A 217 29.11 21.46 3.39
CA ALA A 217 28.10 22.15 4.21
C ALA A 217 26.90 22.60 3.35
N ASP A 218 27.12 23.22 2.20
CA ASP A 218 26.05 23.61 1.24
C ASP A 218 25.26 22.39 0.72
N ARG A 219 25.95 21.25 0.53
CA ARG A 219 25.29 19.98 0.17
C ARG A 219 24.39 19.46 1.30
N MET A 220 24.87 19.49 2.56
CA MET A 220 24.06 19.08 3.72
C MET A 220 22.83 19.96 3.89
N THR A 221 22.98 21.28 3.74
CA THR A 221 21.86 22.24 3.81
C THR A 221 20.79 21.93 2.77
N ARG A 222 21.20 21.65 1.53
CA ARG A 222 20.27 21.25 0.46
C ARG A 222 19.59 19.92 0.78
N LEU A 223 20.34 18.92 1.25
CA LEU A 223 19.78 17.62 1.61
C LEU A 223 18.68 17.74 2.68
N VAL A 224 18.94 18.54 3.73
CA VAL A 224 17.94 18.80 4.79
C VAL A 224 16.73 19.52 4.23
N ALA A 225 16.91 20.54 3.38
CA ALA A 225 15.80 21.25 2.74
C ALA A 225 14.95 20.31 1.87
N ASP A 226 15.58 19.46 1.04
CA ASP A 226 14.92 18.46 0.22
C ASP A 226 14.10 17.45 1.06
N MET A 227 14.67 16.99 2.20
CA MET A 227 13.99 16.09 3.13
C MET A 227 12.76 16.74 3.78
N LEU A 228 12.89 17.98 4.24
CA LEU A 228 11.77 18.71 4.83
C LEU A 228 10.67 18.97 3.82
N MET A 229 11.05 19.30 2.58
CA MET A 229 10.10 19.48 1.49
C MET A 229 9.36 18.17 1.19
N LEU A 230 10.09 17.06 1.02
CA LEU A 230 9.50 15.75 0.76
C LEU A 230 8.56 15.33 1.88
N SER A 231 8.96 15.49 3.14
CA SER A 231 8.13 15.18 4.31
C SER A 231 6.82 15.97 4.34
N ARG A 232 6.82 17.21 3.86
CA ARG A 232 5.60 18.04 3.76
C ARG A 232 4.68 17.53 2.64
N VAL A 233 5.23 17.25 1.46
CA VAL A 233 4.45 16.82 0.28
C VAL A 233 3.86 15.42 0.46
N GLU A 234 4.44 14.59 1.32
CA GLU A 234 3.96 13.24 1.66
C GLU A 234 2.96 13.21 2.80
N ALA A 235 2.71 14.33 3.46
CA ALA A 235 1.71 14.38 4.52
C ALA A 235 0.30 14.09 3.94
N PRO A 236 -0.52 13.25 4.62
CA PRO A 236 -1.84 12.88 4.12
C PRO A 236 -2.81 14.07 3.99
N ASP A 237 -2.51 15.15 4.70
CA ASP A 237 -3.31 16.37 4.73
C ASP A 237 -2.71 17.38 3.75
N SER A 238 -3.40 17.62 2.62
CA SER A 238 -3.01 18.61 1.62
C SER A 238 -3.22 20.09 2.07
N SER A 239 -3.63 20.31 3.32
CA SER A 239 -3.86 21.65 3.88
C SER A 239 -2.62 22.56 3.92
N TYR A 240 -1.43 22.00 3.70
CA TYR A 240 -0.16 22.75 3.62
C TYR A 240 0.07 23.42 2.26
N LEU A 241 -0.64 23.01 1.18
CA LEU A 241 -0.51 23.62 -0.14
C LEU A 241 -1.19 24.99 -0.14
N LYS A 242 -0.45 26.01 -0.57
CA LYS A 242 -1.01 27.34 -0.82
C LYS A 242 -1.49 27.40 -2.26
N GLU A 243 -2.75 27.00 -2.46
CA GLU A 243 -3.35 27.04 -3.79
C GLU A 243 -3.59 28.48 -4.23
N GLU A 244 -2.97 28.86 -5.34
CA GLU A 244 -3.09 30.17 -5.97
C GLU A 244 -3.10 30.05 -7.49
N ASP A 245 -3.64 31.03 -8.16
CA ASP A 245 -3.54 31.12 -9.62
C ASP A 245 -2.23 31.82 -10.00
N PHE A 246 -1.46 31.21 -10.88
CA PHE A 246 -0.20 31.76 -11.38
C PHE A 246 -0.01 31.47 -12.86
N GLU A 247 0.88 32.21 -13.51
CA GLU A 247 1.22 32.05 -14.91
C GLU A 247 2.50 31.23 -15.07
N LEU A 248 2.39 30.07 -15.77
CA LEU A 248 3.52 29.15 -15.97
C LEU A 248 4.73 29.82 -16.68
N GLN A 249 4.48 30.71 -17.65
CA GLN A 249 5.54 31.39 -18.38
C GLN A 249 6.42 32.24 -17.46
N HIS A 250 5.80 32.92 -16.49
CA HIS A 250 6.52 33.73 -15.51
C HIS A 250 7.42 32.88 -14.64
N LEU A 251 6.83 31.83 -14.04
CA LEU A 251 7.52 30.88 -13.18
C LEU A 251 8.68 30.17 -13.90
N ALA A 252 8.45 29.71 -15.15
CA ALA A 252 9.49 29.07 -15.96
C ALA A 252 10.63 30.02 -16.32
N THR A 253 10.34 31.30 -16.53
CA THR A 253 11.35 32.33 -16.79
C THR A 253 12.23 32.55 -15.56
N GLU A 254 11.67 32.66 -14.37
CA GLU A 254 12.41 32.78 -13.15
C GLU A 254 13.33 31.57 -12.90
N VAL A 255 12.81 30.35 -13.11
CA VAL A 255 13.61 29.13 -13.00
C VAL A 255 14.77 29.11 -13.99
N ARG A 256 14.52 29.50 -15.25
CA ARG A 256 15.57 29.62 -16.26
C ARG A 256 16.67 30.61 -15.85
N GLN A 257 16.30 31.78 -15.32
CA GLN A 257 17.28 32.77 -14.81
C GLN A 257 18.13 32.20 -13.66
N ARG A 258 17.53 31.45 -12.72
CA ARG A 258 18.28 30.80 -11.67
C ARG A 258 19.29 29.76 -12.15
N LEU A 259 19.05 29.14 -13.32
CA LEU A 259 19.92 28.14 -13.93
C LEU A 259 20.87 28.69 -14.96
N GLU A 260 20.78 29.99 -15.30
CA GLU A 260 21.55 30.64 -16.35
C GLU A 260 23.08 30.49 -16.22
N ASN A 261 23.60 30.72 -15.02
CA ASN A 261 25.04 30.53 -14.74
C ASN A 261 25.51 29.10 -14.94
N MET A 262 24.66 28.11 -14.60
CA MET A 262 24.97 26.70 -14.77
C MET A 262 24.92 26.31 -16.24
N ALA A 263 23.92 26.75 -16.96
CA ALA A 263 23.78 26.54 -18.40
C ALA A 263 24.93 27.18 -19.19
N ALA A 264 25.24 28.44 -18.92
CA ALA A 264 26.36 29.17 -19.57
C ALA A 264 27.71 28.50 -19.31
N ALA A 265 27.99 28.02 -18.11
CA ALA A 265 29.22 27.29 -17.76
C ALA A 265 29.43 25.99 -18.56
N GLN A 266 28.37 25.42 -19.10
CA GLN A 266 28.37 24.18 -19.90
C GLN A 266 28.12 24.43 -21.39
N GLY A 267 27.85 25.66 -21.79
CA GLY A 267 27.41 25.97 -23.18
C GLY A 267 26.08 25.31 -23.50
N ALA A 268 25.21 25.17 -22.53
CA ALA A 268 23.86 24.60 -22.67
C ALA A 268 22.83 25.72 -22.93
N ASP A 269 21.77 25.42 -23.67
CA ASP A 269 20.65 26.30 -23.90
C ASP A 269 19.37 25.81 -23.27
N ILE A 270 18.57 26.74 -22.70
CA ILE A 270 17.26 26.44 -22.10
C ILE A 270 16.17 27.16 -22.88
N GLU A 271 15.41 26.41 -23.66
CA GLU A 271 14.29 26.93 -24.49
C GLU A 271 12.96 26.74 -23.73
N LEU A 272 12.13 27.80 -23.71
CA LEU A 272 10.76 27.77 -23.17
C LEU A 272 9.76 27.91 -24.32
N GLN A 273 8.94 26.88 -24.52
CA GLN A 273 7.91 26.81 -25.56
C GLN A 273 6.56 26.47 -24.89
N ILE A 274 5.86 27.49 -24.40
CA ILE A 274 4.63 27.40 -23.64
C ILE A 274 3.49 28.00 -24.49
N GLU A 275 2.49 27.19 -24.82
CA GLU A 275 1.33 27.56 -25.64
C GLU A 275 0.06 26.85 -25.10
N PRO A 276 -1.09 27.55 -25.07
CA PRO A 276 -1.32 28.95 -25.45
C PRO A 276 -0.71 29.94 -24.46
N ARG A 277 -0.71 31.20 -24.79
CA ARG A 277 -0.31 32.30 -23.90
C ARG A 277 -1.52 33.22 -23.66
N PRO A 278 -1.89 33.51 -22.42
CA PRO A 278 -1.30 33.04 -21.16
C PRO A 278 -1.56 31.54 -20.91
N TYR A 279 -0.73 30.90 -20.07
CA TYR A 279 -0.90 29.54 -19.64
C TYR A 279 -1.16 29.53 -18.13
N PRO A 280 -2.42 29.75 -17.69
CA PRO A 280 -2.76 29.82 -16.28
C PRO A 280 -2.68 28.43 -15.63
N MET A 281 -2.09 28.38 -14.45
CA MET A 281 -2.05 27.21 -13.60
C MET A 281 -2.65 27.52 -12.23
N HIS A 282 -3.23 26.52 -11.61
CA HIS A 282 -3.73 26.58 -10.25
C HIS A 282 -2.94 25.61 -9.39
N GLY A 283 -2.53 26.01 -8.19
CA GLY A 283 -1.78 25.19 -7.24
C GLY A 283 -0.75 26.03 -6.49
N ASP A 284 0.21 25.36 -5.85
CA ASP A 284 1.27 26.02 -5.09
C ASP A 284 2.45 26.38 -6.00
N SER A 285 2.62 27.66 -6.29
CA SER A 285 3.67 28.19 -7.17
C SER A 285 5.09 27.84 -6.70
N PHE A 286 5.31 27.76 -5.37
CA PHE A 286 6.59 27.35 -4.81
C PHE A 286 6.95 25.91 -5.18
N TYR A 287 6.02 24.96 -5.02
CA TYR A 287 6.26 23.57 -5.42
C TYR A 287 6.42 23.41 -6.92
N TRP A 288 5.66 24.15 -7.72
CA TRP A 288 5.82 24.14 -9.18
C TRP A 288 7.16 24.73 -9.63
N SER A 289 7.64 25.80 -8.97
CA SER A 289 9.00 26.30 -9.18
C SER A 289 10.05 25.22 -8.92
N GLN A 290 9.88 24.47 -7.85
CA GLN A 290 10.80 23.39 -7.48
C GLN A 290 10.73 22.20 -8.45
N VAL A 291 9.53 21.85 -8.95
CA VAL A 291 9.35 20.82 -9.98
C VAL A 291 10.13 21.18 -11.24
N LEU A 292 9.95 22.40 -11.77
CA LEU A 292 10.66 22.86 -12.96
C LEU A 292 12.17 22.94 -12.73
N TYR A 293 12.57 23.49 -11.57
CA TYR A 293 13.97 23.59 -11.19
C TYR A 293 14.65 22.22 -11.16
N ASN A 294 14.06 21.24 -10.46
CA ASN A 294 14.64 19.90 -10.33
C ASN A 294 14.76 19.19 -11.69
N LEU A 295 13.76 19.30 -12.57
CA LEU A 295 13.80 18.67 -13.88
C LEU A 295 14.87 19.30 -14.79
N MET A 296 14.93 20.63 -14.84
CA MET A 296 15.92 21.34 -15.66
C MET A 296 17.33 21.21 -15.09
N GLU A 297 17.50 21.31 -13.75
CA GLU A 297 18.79 21.10 -13.08
C GLU A 297 19.31 19.67 -13.31
N ASN A 298 18.43 18.67 -13.28
CA ASN A 298 18.79 17.29 -13.59
C ASN A 298 19.31 17.15 -15.02
N ALA A 299 18.66 17.77 -15.98
CA ALA A 299 19.13 17.77 -17.37
C ALA A 299 20.55 18.36 -17.49
N LEU A 300 20.81 19.49 -16.84
CA LEU A 300 22.14 20.12 -16.84
C LEU A 300 23.19 19.28 -16.10
N LYS A 301 22.90 18.79 -14.91
CA LYS A 301 23.87 18.05 -14.08
C LYS A 301 24.33 16.73 -14.67
N ASN A 302 23.40 16.02 -15.34
CA ASN A 302 23.70 14.70 -15.87
C ASN A 302 24.29 14.72 -17.28
N ASN A 303 24.36 15.88 -17.94
CA ASN A 303 24.83 16.03 -19.32
C ASN A 303 25.89 17.11 -19.41
N PRO A 304 27.13 16.85 -19.00
CA PRO A 304 28.21 17.87 -19.02
C PRO A 304 28.77 18.17 -20.42
N ALA A 305 28.25 17.51 -21.46
CA ALA A 305 28.72 17.72 -22.82
C ALA A 305 28.25 19.07 -23.38
N PRO A 306 29.08 19.78 -24.18
CA PRO A 306 28.69 21.04 -24.84
C PRO A 306 27.57 20.79 -25.86
N GLY A 307 26.73 21.82 -26.06
CA GLY A 307 25.61 21.74 -27.01
C GLY A 307 24.35 21.07 -26.44
N LEU A 308 24.26 20.92 -25.13
CA LEU A 308 23.05 20.47 -24.47
C LEU A 308 21.91 21.46 -24.70
N GLN A 309 20.77 20.94 -25.10
CA GLN A 309 19.52 21.67 -25.24
C GLN A 309 18.49 21.11 -24.23
N VAL A 310 18.01 21.98 -23.36
CA VAL A 310 16.92 21.66 -22.44
C VAL A 310 15.68 22.44 -22.87
N LYS A 311 14.61 21.74 -23.18
CA LYS A 311 13.38 22.34 -23.69
C LYS A 311 12.21 22.06 -22.76
N LEU A 312 11.59 23.13 -22.26
CA LEU A 312 10.28 23.04 -21.59
C LEU A 312 9.18 23.33 -22.62
N THR A 313 8.29 22.38 -22.83
CA THR A 313 7.07 22.58 -23.60
C THR A 313 5.86 22.44 -22.68
N ALA A 314 4.85 23.30 -22.91
CA ALA A 314 3.56 23.18 -22.26
C ALA A 314 2.46 23.35 -23.29
N SER A 315 1.47 22.46 -23.28
CA SER A 315 0.35 22.44 -24.22
C SER A 315 -0.94 22.00 -23.56
N LEU A 316 -2.06 22.36 -24.17
CA LEU A 316 -3.37 21.88 -23.84
C LEU A 316 -3.79 20.84 -24.87
N THR A 317 -4.20 19.66 -24.39
CA THR A 317 -4.81 18.63 -25.25
C THR A 317 -6.28 19.01 -25.57
N PRO A 318 -6.89 18.45 -26.64
CA PRO A 318 -8.25 18.79 -27.05
C PRO A 318 -9.32 18.57 -25.97
N ASP A 319 -9.07 17.65 -25.03
CA ASP A 319 -9.94 17.37 -23.88
C ASP A 319 -9.73 18.34 -22.70
N GLY A 320 -8.81 19.30 -22.83
CA GLY A 320 -8.50 20.30 -21.81
C GLY A 320 -7.48 19.83 -20.76
N THR A 321 -6.88 18.66 -20.94
CA THR A 321 -5.78 18.16 -20.09
C THR A 321 -4.52 19.00 -20.34
N ARG A 322 -3.83 19.42 -19.29
CA ARG A 322 -2.57 20.15 -19.37
C ARG A 322 -1.40 19.18 -19.43
N GLN A 323 -0.52 19.36 -20.40
CA GLN A 323 0.68 18.56 -20.53
C GLN A 323 1.92 19.46 -20.51
N LEU A 324 2.85 19.17 -19.59
CA LEU A 324 4.16 19.80 -19.53
C LEU A 324 5.21 18.73 -19.84
N CYS A 325 6.20 19.07 -20.68
CA CYS A 325 7.32 18.18 -20.96
C CYS A 325 8.64 18.95 -20.81
N VAL A 326 9.55 18.42 -20.00
CA VAL A 326 10.95 18.84 -19.93
C VAL A 326 11.78 17.81 -20.67
N LYS A 327 12.36 18.20 -21.79
CA LYS A 327 13.14 17.33 -22.69
C LYS A 327 14.58 17.84 -22.78
N ASP A 328 15.53 16.90 -22.75
CA ASP A 328 16.93 17.15 -23.08
C ASP A 328 17.42 16.22 -24.19
N ASN A 329 18.48 16.64 -24.89
CA ASN A 329 19.21 15.89 -25.92
C ASN A 329 20.49 15.23 -25.35
N GLY A 330 20.49 14.89 -24.08
CA GLY A 330 21.65 14.39 -23.36
C GLY A 330 21.86 12.89 -23.46
N CYS A 331 22.58 12.34 -22.45
CA CYS A 331 23.01 10.92 -22.43
C CYS A 331 21.85 9.91 -22.27
N GLY A 332 20.65 10.36 -21.93
CA GLY A 332 19.52 9.48 -21.66
C GLY A 332 19.66 8.69 -20.37
N ILE A 333 18.62 7.89 -20.06
CA ILE A 333 18.54 7.02 -18.87
C ILE A 333 18.41 5.57 -19.35
N PRO A 334 19.18 4.63 -18.77
CA PRO A 334 19.04 3.19 -19.05
C PRO A 334 17.62 2.70 -18.78
N GLN A 335 17.10 1.79 -19.61
CA GLN A 335 15.72 1.33 -19.54
C GLN A 335 15.40 0.59 -18.22
N ASP A 336 16.35 -0.13 -17.70
CA ASP A 336 16.28 -0.84 -16.40
C ASP A 336 16.25 0.11 -15.20
N ALA A 337 16.76 1.33 -15.35
CA ALA A 337 16.74 2.36 -14.33
C ALA A 337 15.41 3.13 -14.26
N ILE A 338 14.68 3.25 -15.38
CA ILE A 338 13.46 4.08 -15.48
C ILE A 338 12.42 3.79 -14.39
N PRO A 339 12.12 2.54 -14.02
CA PRO A 339 11.16 2.24 -12.96
C PRO A 339 11.54 2.78 -11.58
N PHE A 340 12.82 3.07 -11.35
CA PHE A 340 13.38 3.41 -10.06
C PHE A 340 13.76 4.88 -9.90
N ILE A 341 13.82 5.67 -10.98
CA ILE A 341 14.34 7.05 -10.97
C ILE A 341 13.56 8.00 -10.05
N PHE A 342 12.31 7.69 -9.74
CA PHE A 342 11.48 8.47 -8.82
C PHE A 342 11.57 7.98 -7.36
N ASN A 343 12.33 6.91 -7.10
CA ASN A 343 12.54 6.43 -5.74
C ASN A 343 13.49 7.37 -5.00
N ARG A 344 13.26 7.52 -3.70
CA ARG A 344 14.08 8.36 -2.81
C ARG A 344 15.51 7.83 -2.76
N PHE A 345 16.49 8.74 -2.83
CA PHE A 345 17.93 8.44 -2.82
C PHE A 345 18.41 7.58 -4.00
N TYR A 346 17.56 7.26 -4.96
CA TYR A 346 17.96 6.49 -6.13
C TYR A 346 18.87 7.30 -7.05
N ARG A 347 19.91 6.65 -7.57
CA ARG A 347 20.87 7.20 -8.51
C ARG A 347 21.23 6.12 -9.51
N ALA A 348 21.06 6.38 -10.82
CA ALA A 348 21.40 5.45 -11.88
C ALA A 348 22.92 5.20 -11.98
N ASP A 349 23.75 6.16 -11.55
CA ASP A 349 25.20 6.04 -11.49
C ASP A 349 25.67 5.78 -10.06
N SER A 350 26.06 4.53 -9.77
CA SER A 350 26.65 4.12 -8.49
C SER A 350 28.12 4.57 -8.32
N THR A 351 28.77 5.10 -9.37
CA THR A 351 30.19 5.50 -9.34
C THR A 351 30.42 6.83 -8.61
N GLY A 352 29.37 7.54 -8.24
CA GLY A 352 29.47 8.81 -7.51
C GLY A 352 29.91 10.00 -8.32
N LYS A 353 30.10 9.86 -9.65
CA LYS A 353 30.55 10.97 -10.53
C LYS A 353 29.49 12.06 -10.68
N VAL A 354 28.21 11.70 -10.67
CA VAL A 354 27.10 12.64 -10.72
C VAL A 354 26.73 13.12 -9.33
N LYS A 355 26.83 14.44 -9.10
CA LYS A 355 26.55 15.08 -7.79
C LYS A 355 25.05 15.34 -7.63
N GLY A 356 24.39 14.66 -6.69
CA GLY A 356 22.99 14.88 -6.37
C GLY A 356 22.59 14.21 -5.03
N THR A 357 21.45 14.62 -4.49
CA THR A 357 20.87 14.03 -3.25
C THR A 357 20.06 12.75 -3.52
N GLY A 358 19.63 12.55 -4.78
CA GLY A 358 18.69 11.48 -5.14
C GLY A 358 17.25 11.73 -4.67
N LEU A 359 16.96 12.95 -4.17
CA LEU A 359 15.62 13.32 -3.70
C LEU A 359 14.85 14.17 -4.71
N GLY A 360 15.52 14.85 -5.65
CA GLY A 360 14.89 15.80 -6.56
C GLY A 360 13.75 15.22 -7.39
N LEU A 361 13.92 14.04 -8.00
CA LEU A 361 12.86 13.40 -8.79
C LEU A 361 11.73 12.82 -7.91
N ALA A 362 12.03 12.37 -6.70
CA ALA A 362 10.99 11.98 -5.74
C ALA A 362 10.13 13.19 -5.34
N ILE A 363 10.75 14.35 -5.07
CA ILE A 363 10.04 15.61 -4.80
C ILE A 363 9.15 15.97 -6.00
N VAL A 364 9.66 15.89 -7.23
CA VAL A 364 8.88 16.15 -8.45
C VAL A 364 7.64 15.27 -8.51
N LYS A 365 7.81 13.95 -8.33
CA LYS A 365 6.70 13.00 -8.38
C LYS A 365 5.62 13.34 -7.34
N HIS A 366 6.00 13.46 -6.08
CA HIS A 366 5.05 13.74 -5.01
C HIS A 366 4.39 15.12 -5.14
N ALA A 367 5.13 16.15 -5.57
CA ALA A 367 4.55 17.47 -5.82
C ALA A 367 3.50 17.43 -6.95
N VAL A 368 3.78 16.74 -8.04
CA VAL A 368 2.82 16.56 -9.16
C VAL A 368 1.60 15.77 -8.71
N GLU A 369 1.79 14.68 -7.97
CA GLU A 369 0.70 13.85 -7.41
C GLU A 369 -0.16 14.63 -6.41
N ALA A 370 0.44 15.46 -5.55
CA ALA A 370 -0.28 16.34 -4.61
C ALA A 370 -1.17 17.37 -5.31
N HIS A 371 -0.83 17.76 -6.55
CA HIS A 371 -1.66 18.62 -7.41
C HIS A 371 -2.60 17.82 -8.35
N GLY A 372 -2.86 16.53 -8.04
CA GLY A 372 -3.76 15.67 -8.80
C GLY A 372 -3.22 15.23 -10.18
N GLY A 373 -1.95 15.44 -10.45
CA GLY A 373 -1.30 15.08 -11.71
C GLY A 373 -0.60 13.73 -11.69
N SER A 374 0.04 13.42 -12.82
CA SER A 374 0.94 12.27 -12.95
C SER A 374 2.19 12.65 -13.72
N ILE A 375 3.30 11.96 -13.45
CA ILE A 375 4.56 12.14 -14.18
C ILE A 375 5.05 10.81 -14.70
N ARG A 376 5.60 10.83 -15.93
CA ARG A 376 6.30 9.69 -16.53
C ARG A 376 7.59 10.14 -17.21
N CYS A 377 8.50 9.20 -17.40
CA CYS A 377 9.76 9.41 -18.09
C CYS A 377 9.84 8.55 -19.35
N GLU A 378 10.20 9.17 -20.46
CA GLU A 378 10.55 8.51 -21.72
C GLU A 378 12.01 8.84 -22.03
N SER A 379 12.86 7.83 -22.20
CA SER A 379 14.27 8.06 -22.45
C SER A 379 14.83 7.05 -23.44
N ILE A 380 15.76 7.54 -24.25
CA ILE A 380 16.56 6.74 -25.19
C ILE A 380 18.03 6.96 -24.81
N PRO A 381 18.72 5.93 -24.30
CA PRO A 381 20.13 6.05 -23.94
C PRO A 381 20.97 6.61 -25.08
N GLY A 382 21.86 7.56 -24.76
CA GLY A 382 22.74 8.23 -25.71
C GLY A 382 22.05 9.30 -26.60
N THR A 383 20.75 9.57 -26.41
CA THR A 383 20.02 10.43 -27.36
C THR A 383 19.17 11.51 -26.67
N ARG A 384 18.34 11.12 -25.69
CA ARG A 384 17.39 12.07 -25.09
C ARG A 384 16.74 11.54 -23.80
N THR A 385 16.32 12.47 -22.93
CA THR A 385 15.35 12.22 -21.86
C THR A 385 14.16 13.16 -22.01
N CYS A 386 12.96 12.69 -21.69
CA CYS A 386 11.75 13.50 -21.62
C CYS A 386 10.96 13.14 -20.37
N PHE A 387 10.74 14.09 -19.48
CA PHE A 387 9.82 13.99 -18.36
C PHE A 387 8.49 14.63 -18.76
N ILE A 388 7.42 13.86 -18.70
CA ILE A 388 6.08 14.27 -19.13
C ILE A 388 5.18 14.31 -17.91
N ILE A 389 4.67 15.51 -17.59
CA ILE A 389 3.71 15.77 -16.54
C ILE A 389 2.34 15.95 -17.19
N THR A 390 1.33 15.28 -16.64
CA THR A 390 -0.06 15.39 -17.08
C THR A 390 -0.91 15.83 -15.89
N LEU A 391 -1.65 16.94 -16.07
CA LEU A 391 -2.55 17.48 -15.07
C LEU A 391 -3.99 17.42 -15.57
N PRO A 392 -4.95 17.01 -14.74
CA PRO A 392 -6.34 16.99 -15.14
C PRO A 392 -6.86 18.41 -15.44
N ARG A 393 -7.95 18.48 -16.17
CA ARG A 393 -8.66 19.74 -16.40
C ARG A 393 -9.12 20.33 -15.06
N ASN A 394 -8.83 21.62 -14.84
CA ASN A 394 -9.35 22.31 -13.66
C ASN A 394 -10.88 22.41 -13.77
N PRO A 395 -11.67 21.89 -12.80
CA PRO A 395 -13.13 21.93 -12.91
C PRO A 395 -13.71 23.33 -12.95
N GLU A 396 -13.00 24.36 -12.48
CA GLU A 396 -13.44 25.75 -12.50
C GLU A 396 -13.20 26.49 -13.83
N SER A 397 -12.49 25.92 -14.77
CA SER A 397 -12.24 26.54 -16.09
C SER A 397 -13.28 26.21 -17.16
N ALA A 398 -14.47 25.72 -16.77
CA ALA A 398 -15.59 25.65 -17.69
C ALA A 398 -16.01 27.09 -18.05
N PRO A 399 -16.14 27.45 -19.35
CA PRO A 399 -16.60 28.78 -19.71
C PRO A 399 -17.98 29.00 -19.09
N GLN A 400 -18.09 29.97 -18.19
CA GLN A 400 -19.39 30.46 -17.77
C GLN A 400 -20.08 30.96 -19.03
N THR A 401 -21.01 30.17 -19.54
CA THR A 401 -21.95 30.64 -20.56
C THR A 401 -22.70 31.81 -19.92
N ARG A 402 -22.34 33.04 -20.30
CA ARG A 402 -23.12 34.22 -20.01
C ARG A 402 -24.53 33.96 -20.54
N ALA A 403 -25.42 33.58 -19.63
CA ALA A 403 -26.84 33.67 -19.90
C ALA A 403 -27.17 35.18 -19.95
N ASP A 404 -27.25 35.69 -21.16
CA ASP A 404 -27.82 37.00 -21.42
C ASP A 404 -29.27 37.00 -20.89
N HIS A 405 -29.45 37.51 -19.68
CA HIS A 405 -30.77 37.98 -19.22
C HIS A 405 -31.08 39.30 -19.94
N ALA A 406 -31.59 39.15 -21.16
CA ALA A 406 -32.39 40.18 -21.75
C ALA A 406 -33.72 40.24 -21.01
N CYS A 407 -33.79 41.05 -19.95
CA CYS A 407 -35.00 41.36 -19.27
C CYS A 407 -35.72 42.43 -20.12
N ALA A 408 -36.64 42.01 -20.99
CA ALA A 408 -37.58 42.87 -21.66
C ALA A 408 -38.55 43.47 -20.65
N ALA A 409 -38.42 44.75 -20.43
CA ALA A 409 -39.42 45.57 -19.74
C ALA A 409 -40.63 45.72 -20.67
N THR A 410 -41.78 45.16 -20.26
CA THR A 410 -43.11 45.60 -20.72
C THR A 410 -44.01 45.64 -19.51
N GLY A 411 -44.24 46.85 -19.04
CA GLY A 411 -45.38 47.14 -18.15
C GLY A 411 -46.70 47.13 -18.91
N PRO A 412 -47.83 46.90 -18.24
CA PRO A 412 -49.08 47.49 -18.65
C PRO A 412 -49.57 48.53 -17.67
N HIS A 413 -50.00 49.63 -18.24
CA HIS A 413 -51.00 50.53 -17.62
C HIS A 413 -52.31 49.76 -17.38
N LEU A 414 -52.86 49.86 -16.21
CA LEU A 414 -54.21 50.35 -15.75
C LEU A 414 -54.42 49.91 -14.32
#